data_d7ef676c26a5254bb59146f260638002
#
_entry.id   d7ef676c26a5254bb59146f260638002
#
_cell.length_a   1.000
_cell.length_b   1.000
_cell.length_c   1.000
_cell.angle_alpha   90.00
_cell.angle_beta   90.00
_cell.angle_gamma   90.00
#
_symmetry.space_group_name_H-M   'P 1'
#
loop_
_entity.id
_entity.type
_entity.pdbx_description
1 polymer ?
#
loop_
_entity_poly.entity_id
_entity_poly.type
_entity_poly.pdbx_seq_one_letter_code
_entity_poly.pdbx_strand_id
1 'polypeptide(L)'
;AGQWVCVTPHAPFTPRDTAEGLVFRGKMWLSNGWRPAASRKSDEELTRDLWCSPDGRQWTRVSEATPYDPYSEMVVFRDRMWAIKGSVWNSTDGVHWDKVLDKTPFGARGYGEAVVFGDRIWQLGSGEDVWFTQDGTNWTCATAQAGYEKRSATAVAAYGGRLWVMGGRIDRPNNPPEKGYKDATTLNDVWCSADGSTWTRVLEHAPWPPREWAVAATYAGRLWLIGGHDNVNSTNLGDVWTTTDGRQWRRFDSPVRFAPRHEVTPYVFDGSLWVVAGNTWPVVNDVWRLTLPDAATRPDGG
;
A
#
# COMPACT_ATOMS: atom_id res chain seq x y z
N ALA A 1 -16.57 5.69 20.09
CA ALA A 1 -15.30 5.61 19.37
C ALA A 1 -15.19 4.21 18.77
N GLY A 2 -14.70 4.12 17.53
CA GLY A 2 -14.44 2.82 16.88
C GLY A 2 -13.29 2.09 17.57
N GLN A 3 -13.29 0.77 17.49
CA GLN A 3 -12.15 -0.03 17.94
C GLN A 3 -11.80 -1.10 16.90
N TRP A 4 -10.56 -1.51 16.89
CA TRP A 4 -10.12 -2.62 16.06
C TRP A 4 -10.64 -3.94 16.62
N VAL A 5 -11.04 -4.83 15.73
CA VAL A 5 -11.49 -6.19 16.05
C VAL A 5 -10.69 -7.17 15.21
N CYS A 6 -10.08 -8.16 15.84
CA CYS A 6 -9.49 -9.29 15.12
C CYS A 6 -10.62 -10.16 14.58
N VAL A 7 -10.78 -10.16 13.27
CA VAL A 7 -11.84 -10.92 12.58
C VAL A 7 -11.39 -12.35 12.35
N THR A 8 -10.13 -12.55 12.00
CA THR A 8 -9.52 -13.85 11.73
C THR A 8 -8.09 -13.81 12.27
N PRO A 9 -7.78 -14.57 13.33
CA PRO A 9 -6.43 -14.60 13.89
C PRO A 9 -5.42 -15.33 13.00
N HIS A 10 -5.89 -16.30 12.19
CA HIS A 10 -5.08 -17.10 11.30
C HIS A 10 -5.88 -17.39 10.02
N ALA A 11 -5.65 -16.59 8.99
CA ALA A 11 -6.23 -16.84 7.66
C ALA A 11 -5.53 -18.03 6.97
N PRO A 12 -6.17 -18.66 5.97
CA PRO A 12 -5.60 -19.86 5.32
C PRO A 12 -4.42 -19.57 4.39
N PHE A 13 -4.18 -18.31 4.01
CA PHE A 13 -2.98 -17.94 3.27
C PHE A 13 -1.76 -17.92 4.21
N THR A 14 -0.59 -18.20 3.67
CA THR A 14 0.66 -18.17 4.45
C THR A 14 0.93 -16.77 5.00
N PRO A 15 1.47 -16.64 6.23
CA PRO A 15 1.93 -15.36 6.76
C PRO A 15 2.87 -14.65 5.80
N ARG A 16 2.67 -13.34 5.60
CA ARG A 16 3.37 -12.54 4.61
C ARG A 16 3.31 -11.05 4.88
N ASP A 17 4.22 -10.30 4.29
CA ASP A 17 4.14 -8.86 4.13
C ASP A 17 4.17 -8.48 2.63
N THR A 18 4.20 -7.20 2.32
CA THR A 18 4.30 -6.66 0.94
C THR A 18 3.27 -7.28 -0.02
N ALA A 19 2.17 -7.80 0.53
CA ALA A 19 1.07 -8.30 -0.29
C ALA A 19 0.19 -7.14 -0.73
N GLU A 20 -0.14 -7.13 -2.02
CA GLU A 20 -1.00 -6.11 -2.59
C GLU A 20 -2.47 -6.52 -2.49
N GLY A 21 -3.33 -5.52 -2.37
CA GLY A 21 -4.75 -5.79 -2.22
C GLY A 21 -5.64 -4.73 -2.84
N LEU A 22 -6.82 -5.17 -3.23
CA LEU A 22 -7.86 -4.30 -3.75
C LEU A 22 -9.25 -4.85 -3.40
N VAL A 23 -10.28 -4.01 -3.55
CA VAL A 23 -11.68 -4.43 -3.45
C VAL A 23 -12.27 -4.46 -4.86
N PHE A 24 -12.77 -5.62 -5.25
CA PHE A 24 -13.38 -5.79 -6.56
C PHE A 24 -14.58 -6.75 -6.50
N ARG A 25 -15.70 -6.33 -7.10
CA ARG A 25 -16.95 -7.10 -7.15
C ARG A 25 -17.37 -7.68 -5.80
N GLY A 26 -17.39 -6.80 -4.77
CA GLY A 26 -17.85 -7.15 -3.43
C GLY A 26 -16.95 -8.11 -2.67
N LYS A 27 -15.66 -8.17 -3.01
CA LYS A 27 -14.66 -8.99 -2.32
C LYS A 27 -13.36 -8.21 -2.12
N MET A 28 -12.67 -8.48 -1.03
CA MET A 28 -11.27 -8.14 -0.83
C MET A 28 -10.42 -9.17 -1.56
N TRP A 29 -9.39 -8.73 -2.27
CA TRP A 29 -8.44 -9.57 -2.99
C TRP A 29 -7.04 -9.35 -2.42
N LEU A 30 -6.29 -10.42 -2.17
CA LEU A 30 -4.93 -10.41 -1.66
C LEU A 30 -4.01 -11.10 -2.65
N SER A 31 -3.01 -10.41 -3.13
CA SER A 31 -2.10 -10.88 -4.17
C SER A 31 -0.66 -10.93 -3.68
N ASN A 32 -0.02 -12.05 -3.93
CA ASN A 32 1.42 -12.23 -3.76
C ASN A 32 1.90 -11.95 -2.32
N GLY A 33 3.10 -11.44 -2.17
CA GLY A 33 3.74 -11.03 -0.93
C GLY A 33 5.09 -11.70 -0.71
N TRP A 34 5.77 -11.25 0.33
CA TRP A 34 7.04 -11.80 0.79
C TRP A 34 6.87 -12.60 2.08
N ARG A 35 7.66 -13.63 2.24
CA ARG A 35 7.85 -14.36 3.49
C ARG A 35 9.30 -14.80 3.64
N PRO A 36 9.82 -14.93 4.88
CA PRO A 36 11.14 -15.49 5.08
C PRO A 36 11.17 -16.95 4.60
N ALA A 37 12.24 -17.31 3.88
CA ALA A 37 12.45 -18.68 3.45
C ALA A 37 12.57 -19.63 4.64
N ALA A 38 12.00 -20.84 4.53
CA ALA A 38 12.06 -21.87 5.56
C ALA A 38 13.49 -22.40 5.81
N SER A 39 14.42 -22.18 4.88
CA SER A 39 15.83 -22.51 5.00
C SER A 39 16.71 -21.38 4.49
N ARG A 40 17.83 -21.10 5.19
CA ARG A 40 18.84 -20.08 4.79
C ARG A 40 19.54 -20.34 3.43
N LYS A 41 19.08 -21.29 2.65
CA LYS A 41 19.70 -21.70 1.39
C LYS A 41 18.88 -21.39 0.14
N SER A 42 17.67 -20.88 0.27
CA SER A 42 16.85 -20.47 -0.87
C SER A 42 16.57 -18.98 -0.77
N ASP A 43 16.61 -18.32 -1.89
CA ASP A 43 16.19 -16.96 -2.11
C ASP A 43 14.85 -16.68 -1.42
N GLU A 44 14.63 -15.40 -1.07
CA GLU A 44 13.37 -14.88 -0.53
C GLU A 44 12.17 -15.55 -1.18
N GLU A 45 11.30 -16.19 -0.38
CA GLU A 45 10.12 -16.83 -0.94
C GLU A 45 9.05 -15.80 -1.25
N LEU A 46 9.03 -15.37 -2.49
CA LEU A 46 7.95 -14.57 -3.03
C LEU A 46 6.74 -15.48 -3.30
N THR A 47 5.65 -15.22 -2.61
CA THR A 47 4.39 -15.93 -2.90
C THR A 47 3.83 -15.39 -4.22
N ARG A 48 3.17 -16.26 -4.99
CA ARG A 48 2.57 -15.91 -6.30
C ARG A 48 1.07 -16.20 -6.34
N ASP A 49 0.50 -16.50 -5.21
CA ASP A 49 -0.91 -16.86 -5.09
C ASP A 49 -1.83 -15.63 -5.05
N LEU A 50 -3.07 -15.86 -5.44
CA LEU A 50 -4.14 -14.87 -5.37
C LEU A 50 -5.29 -15.44 -4.56
N TRP A 51 -5.74 -14.66 -3.59
CA TRP A 51 -6.82 -15.00 -2.67
C TRP A 51 -7.93 -13.97 -2.73
N CYS A 52 -9.16 -14.37 -2.41
CA CYS A 52 -10.25 -13.43 -2.22
C CYS A 52 -11.12 -13.81 -1.01
N SER A 53 -11.79 -12.79 -0.44
CA SER A 53 -12.70 -12.95 0.67
C SER A 53 -13.90 -12.00 0.56
N PRO A 54 -15.14 -12.47 0.77
CA PRO A 54 -16.31 -11.63 0.83
C PRO A 54 -16.53 -10.96 2.20
N ASP A 55 -15.82 -11.39 3.26
CA ASP A 55 -16.14 -11.03 4.64
C ASP A 55 -14.93 -10.92 5.59
N GLY A 56 -13.71 -11.13 5.07
CA GLY A 56 -12.46 -11.17 5.85
C GLY A 56 -12.29 -12.42 6.73
N ARG A 57 -13.27 -13.32 6.76
CA ARG A 57 -13.26 -14.59 7.51
C ARG A 57 -12.97 -15.78 6.61
N GLN A 58 -13.70 -15.85 5.52
CA GLN A 58 -13.58 -16.92 4.54
C GLN A 58 -12.70 -16.45 3.39
N TRP A 59 -11.50 -17.00 3.29
CA TRP A 59 -10.56 -16.73 2.21
C TRP A 59 -10.45 -17.94 1.29
N THR A 60 -10.64 -17.71 0.00
CA THR A 60 -10.53 -18.73 -1.04
C THR A 60 -9.35 -18.40 -1.94
N ARG A 61 -8.48 -19.40 -2.18
CA ARG A 61 -7.40 -19.27 -3.14
C ARG A 61 -7.97 -19.37 -4.55
N VAL A 62 -7.77 -18.33 -5.35
CA VAL A 62 -8.23 -18.21 -6.73
C VAL A 62 -7.18 -18.74 -7.70
N SER A 63 -5.89 -18.47 -7.40
CA SER A 63 -4.76 -18.92 -8.21
C SER A 63 -3.59 -19.33 -7.33
N GLU A 64 -2.87 -20.36 -7.72
CA GLU A 64 -1.59 -20.75 -7.07
C GLU A 64 -0.41 -19.92 -7.58
N ALA A 65 -0.48 -19.45 -8.82
CA ALA A 65 0.56 -18.65 -9.45
C ALA A 65 -0.06 -17.63 -10.40
N THR A 66 0.01 -16.36 -10.04
CA THR A 66 -0.39 -15.26 -10.91
C THR A 66 0.60 -15.13 -12.08
N PRO A 67 0.15 -14.68 -13.27
CA PRO A 67 1.03 -14.53 -14.42
C PRO A 67 1.91 -13.28 -14.35
N TYR A 68 1.57 -12.32 -13.49
CA TYR A 68 2.33 -11.08 -13.28
C TYR A 68 3.39 -11.24 -12.19
N ASP A 69 4.33 -10.31 -12.14
CA ASP A 69 5.45 -10.36 -11.20
C ASP A 69 4.99 -10.15 -9.74
N PRO A 70 5.63 -10.80 -8.77
CA PRO A 70 5.49 -10.43 -7.36
C PRO A 70 5.80 -8.95 -7.13
N TYR A 71 5.16 -8.35 -6.11
CA TYR A 71 5.22 -6.90 -5.84
C TYR A 71 4.63 -6.03 -6.98
N SER A 72 3.73 -6.57 -7.79
CA SER A 72 2.94 -5.75 -8.70
C SER A 72 1.89 -5.00 -7.92
N GLU A 73 1.90 -3.68 -8.04
CA GLU A 73 0.89 -2.79 -7.46
C GLU A 73 -0.50 -3.11 -8.01
N MET A 74 -1.51 -3.11 -7.15
CA MET A 74 -2.86 -3.55 -7.50
C MET A 74 -3.87 -2.40 -7.38
N VAL A 75 -4.59 -2.13 -8.46
CA VAL A 75 -5.69 -1.14 -8.45
C VAL A 75 -6.92 -1.66 -9.19
N VAL A 76 -8.07 -1.05 -8.89
CA VAL A 76 -9.29 -1.21 -9.70
C VAL A 76 -9.49 0.04 -10.53
N PHE A 77 -9.59 -0.14 -11.83
CA PHE A 77 -9.83 0.96 -12.75
C PHE A 77 -10.69 0.47 -13.94
N ARG A 78 -11.76 1.22 -14.26
CA ARG A 78 -12.70 0.91 -15.35
C ARG A 78 -13.20 -0.54 -15.32
N ASP A 79 -13.74 -0.95 -14.18
CA ASP A 79 -14.30 -2.29 -13.91
C ASP A 79 -13.32 -3.45 -14.22
N ARG A 80 -12.03 -3.22 -13.98
CA ARG A 80 -10.96 -4.21 -14.08
C ARG A 80 -10.01 -4.11 -12.90
N MET A 81 -9.48 -5.25 -12.51
CA MET A 81 -8.28 -5.32 -11.67
C MET A 81 -7.05 -5.11 -12.54
N TRP A 82 -6.09 -4.37 -12.05
CA TRP A 82 -4.82 -4.09 -12.72
C TRP A 82 -3.66 -4.50 -11.82
N ALA A 83 -2.63 -5.12 -12.41
CA ALA A 83 -1.37 -5.44 -11.76
C ALA A 83 -0.25 -4.75 -12.55
N ILE A 84 0.51 -3.88 -11.86
CA ILE A 84 1.44 -2.94 -12.48
C ILE A 84 2.80 -3.06 -11.80
N LYS A 85 3.84 -3.26 -12.61
CA LYS A 85 5.24 -3.21 -12.19
C LYS A 85 6.14 -2.92 -13.39
N GLY A 86 6.98 -3.85 -13.81
CA GLY A 86 7.74 -3.77 -15.05
C GLY A 86 6.91 -4.05 -16.29
N SER A 87 5.81 -4.75 -16.14
CA SER A 87 4.76 -5.02 -17.12
C SER A 87 3.40 -4.62 -16.56
N VAL A 88 2.38 -4.57 -17.41
CA VAL A 88 1.01 -4.26 -17.01
C VAL A 88 0.07 -5.37 -17.43
N TRP A 89 -0.73 -5.81 -16.49
CA TRP A 89 -1.74 -6.85 -16.67
C TRP A 89 -3.10 -6.36 -16.19
N ASN A 90 -4.17 -6.89 -16.75
CA ASN A 90 -5.51 -6.66 -16.21
C ASN A 90 -6.38 -7.91 -16.24
N SER A 91 -7.44 -7.89 -15.43
CA SER A 91 -8.42 -8.96 -15.35
C SER A 91 -9.80 -8.40 -15.02
N THR A 92 -10.85 -9.05 -15.55
CA THR A 92 -12.25 -8.75 -15.19
C THR A 92 -12.81 -9.70 -14.17
N ASP A 93 -12.11 -10.79 -13.83
CA ASP A 93 -12.62 -11.86 -12.95
C ASP A 93 -11.61 -12.35 -11.90
N GLY A 94 -10.34 -11.95 -12.00
CA GLY A 94 -9.23 -12.39 -11.14
C GLY A 94 -8.66 -13.77 -11.52
N VAL A 95 -9.26 -14.45 -12.48
CA VAL A 95 -8.83 -15.79 -12.95
C VAL A 95 -8.04 -15.68 -14.25
N HIS A 96 -8.61 -14.94 -15.19
CA HIS A 96 -8.01 -14.72 -16.51
C HIS A 96 -7.35 -13.35 -16.54
N TRP A 97 -6.08 -13.32 -16.83
CA TRP A 97 -5.26 -12.11 -16.87
C TRP A 97 -4.68 -11.89 -18.25
N ASP A 98 -4.91 -10.71 -18.80
CA ASP A 98 -4.35 -10.27 -20.07
C ASP A 98 -3.15 -9.36 -19.82
N LYS A 99 -2.00 -9.67 -20.45
CA LYS A 99 -0.86 -8.76 -20.48
C LYS A 99 -1.13 -7.67 -21.51
N VAL A 100 -1.21 -6.42 -21.08
CA VAL A 100 -1.51 -5.28 -21.94
C VAL A 100 -0.28 -4.46 -22.29
N LEU A 101 0.80 -4.59 -21.51
CA LEU A 101 2.08 -3.93 -21.77
C LEU A 101 3.24 -4.81 -21.28
N ASP A 102 4.21 -5.08 -22.14
CA ASP A 102 5.37 -5.90 -21.80
C ASP A 102 6.38 -5.16 -20.92
N LYS A 103 6.54 -3.85 -21.15
CA LYS A 103 7.54 -3.05 -20.44
C LYS A 103 7.04 -1.63 -20.21
N THR A 104 6.94 -1.26 -18.93
CA THR A 104 6.59 0.10 -18.54
C THR A 104 7.76 1.06 -18.79
N PRO A 105 7.50 2.34 -19.13
CA PRO A 105 8.56 3.32 -19.39
C PRO A 105 9.37 3.69 -18.14
N PHE A 106 8.81 3.48 -16.95
CA PHE A 106 9.47 3.72 -15.66
C PHE A 106 10.23 2.48 -15.12
N GLY A 107 10.14 1.34 -15.82
CA GLY A 107 10.79 0.09 -15.42
C GLY A 107 10.14 -0.61 -14.22
N ALA A 108 10.72 -1.74 -13.82
CA ALA A 108 10.28 -2.45 -12.63
C ALA A 108 10.79 -1.73 -11.38
N ARG A 109 9.88 -1.18 -10.59
CA ARG A 109 10.19 -0.52 -9.32
C ARG A 109 9.72 -1.38 -8.16
N GLY A 110 10.52 -1.44 -7.10
CA GLY A 110 10.10 -1.99 -5.83
C GLY A 110 9.62 -0.87 -4.91
N TYR A 111 8.63 -1.18 -4.06
CA TYR A 111 8.10 -0.24 -3.06
C TYR A 111 7.59 1.09 -3.66
N GLY A 112 7.05 1.03 -4.86
CA GLY A 112 6.23 2.09 -5.43
C GLY A 112 4.77 1.87 -5.05
N GLU A 113 3.91 2.76 -5.54
CA GLU A 113 2.47 2.65 -5.32
C GLU A 113 1.72 3.02 -6.60
N ALA A 114 0.69 2.26 -6.90
CA ALA A 114 -0.30 2.62 -7.89
C ALA A 114 -1.59 3.08 -7.21
N VAL A 115 -2.11 4.22 -7.63
CA VAL A 115 -3.39 4.75 -7.13
C VAL A 115 -4.26 5.23 -8.27
N VAL A 116 -5.57 5.15 -8.09
CA VAL A 116 -6.53 5.75 -9.02
C VAL A 116 -6.89 7.15 -8.51
N PHE A 117 -6.68 8.13 -9.36
CA PHE A 117 -7.07 9.51 -9.07
C PHE A 117 -7.56 10.20 -10.36
N GLY A 118 -8.75 10.77 -10.29
CA GLY A 118 -9.47 11.19 -11.49
C GLY A 118 -9.72 10.00 -12.43
N ASP A 119 -9.68 10.22 -13.72
CA ASP A 119 -9.83 9.17 -14.75
C ASP A 119 -8.45 8.59 -15.17
N ARG A 120 -7.59 8.27 -14.18
CA ARG A 120 -6.20 7.81 -14.41
C ARG A 120 -5.74 6.86 -13.34
N ILE A 121 -4.86 5.94 -13.75
CA ILE A 121 -3.98 5.19 -12.85
C ILE A 121 -2.67 5.99 -12.76
N TRP A 122 -2.20 6.22 -11.56
CA TRP A 122 -0.95 6.92 -11.26
C TRP A 122 0.06 5.95 -10.67
N GLN A 123 1.32 6.08 -11.06
CA GLN A 123 2.46 5.37 -10.50
C GLN A 123 3.42 6.39 -9.90
N LEU A 124 3.67 6.28 -8.60
CA LEU A 124 4.49 7.21 -7.82
C LEU A 124 5.04 6.52 -6.54
N GLY A 125 5.74 7.27 -5.70
CA GLY A 125 6.20 6.78 -4.39
C GLY A 125 7.50 5.98 -4.40
N SER A 126 8.00 5.60 -5.59
CA SER A 126 9.35 5.05 -5.75
C SER A 126 10.06 5.83 -6.84
N GLY A 127 11.12 6.54 -6.47
CA GLY A 127 11.78 7.54 -7.32
C GLY A 127 11.37 8.96 -6.96
N GLU A 128 11.53 9.87 -7.90
CA GLU A 128 11.14 11.29 -7.80
C GLU A 128 10.22 11.72 -8.95
N ASP A 129 9.98 10.82 -9.90
CA ASP A 129 9.12 11.02 -11.05
C ASP A 129 7.71 10.44 -10.79
N VAL A 130 6.76 10.97 -11.52
CA VAL A 130 5.34 10.61 -11.43
C VAL A 130 4.82 10.31 -12.82
N TRP A 131 4.16 9.18 -12.96
CA TRP A 131 3.61 8.70 -14.23
C TRP A 131 2.11 8.44 -14.12
N PHE A 132 1.40 8.56 -15.23
CA PHE A 132 -0.01 8.17 -15.29
C PHE A 132 -0.38 7.52 -16.61
N THR A 133 -1.49 6.82 -16.60
CA THR A 133 -2.14 6.24 -17.78
C THR A 133 -3.67 6.32 -17.66
N GLN A 134 -4.35 6.32 -18.79
CA GLN A 134 -5.82 6.20 -18.87
C GLN A 134 -6.25 4.85 -19.44
N ASP A 135 -5.32 4.04 -19.95
CA ASP A 135 -5.62 2.79 -20.65
C ASP A 135 -4.71 1.61 -20.26
N GLY A 136 -3.72 1.85 -19.39
CA GLY A 136 -2.73 0.86 -18.97
C GLY A 136 -1.58 0.63 -19.95
N THR A 137 -1.67 1.14 -21.18
CA THR A 137 -0.67 0.93 -22.25
C THR A 137 0.12 2.19 -22.54
N ASN A 138 -0.56 3.32 -22.63
CA ASN A 138 0.05 4.62 -22.91
C ASN A 138 0.34 5.35 -21.60
N TRP A 139 1.60 5.39 -21.20
CA TRP A 139 2.06 6.06 -20.00
C TRP A 139 2.68 7.41 -20.30
N THR A 140 2.29 8.40 -19.54
CA THR A 140 2.80 9.78 -19.63
C THR A 140 3.53 10.13 -18.33
N CYS A 141 4.73 10.68 -18.46
CA CYS A 141 5.44 11.28 -17.33
C CYS A 141 4.80 12.65 -17.02
N ALA A 142 4.14 12.75 -15.89
CA ALA A 142 3.54 13.99 -15.43
C ALA A 142 4.62 14.98 -14.97
N THR A 143 5.64 14.46 -14.29
CA THR A 143 6.87 15.18 -13.92
C THR A 143 8.01 14.21 -13.75
N ALA A 144 9.21 14.60 -14.18
CA ALA A 144 10.44 13.85 -13.94
C ALA A 144 11.00 14.11 -12.54
N GLN A 145 10.60 15.24 -11.91
CA GLN A 145 11.05 15.66 -10.59
C GLN A 145 9.89 16.31 -9.84
N ALA A 146 9.29 15.58 -8.92
CA ALA A 146 8.15 16.05 -8.12
C ALA A 146 8.52 17.07 -7.03
N GLY A 147 9.82 17.30 -6.83
CA GLY A 147 10.34 18.24 -5.81
C GLY A 147 10.57 17.60 -4.44
N TYR A 148 10.06 16.42 -4.20
CA TYR A 148 10.51 15.60 -3.07
C TYR A 148 11.74 14.78 -3.50
N GLU A 149 12.63 14.51 -2.54
CA GLU A 149 13.85 13.74 -2.82
C GLU A 149 13.49 12.33 -3.29
N LYS A 150 14.32 11.76 -4.18
CA LYS A 150 14.20 10.37 -4.63
C LYS A 150 14.12 9.43 -3.44
N ARG A 151 13.04 8.70 -3.34
CA ARG A 151 12.72 7.85 -2.18
C ARG A 151 12.00 6.57 -2.60
N SER A 152 11.81 5.67 -1.64
CA SER A 152 11.01 4.46 -1.76
C SER A 152 10.27 4.16 -0.45
N ALA A 153 9.43 3.14 -0.44
CA ALA A 153 8.69 2.68 0.74
C ALA A 153 7.82 3.79 1.38
N THR A 154 7.23 4.63 0.56
CA THR A 154 6.35 5.72 0.96
C THR A 154 4.91 5.25 1.11
N ALA A 155 4.14 5.89 1.97
CA ALA A 155 2.70 5.77 1.96
C ALA A 155 2.10 6.73 0.93
N VAL A 156 1.25 6.22 0.05
CA VAL A 156 0.61 6.99 -1.02
C VAL A 156 -0.91 6.86 -0.94
N ALA A 157 -1.63 7.91 -1.25
CA ALA A 157 -3.09 7.88 -1.33
C ALA A 157 -3.64 8.95 -2.29
N ALA A 158 -4.88 8.73 -2.75
CA ALA A 158 -5.71 9.77 -3.33
C ALA A 158 -6.77 10.19 -2.30
N TYR A 159 -6.78 11.47 -1.92
CA TYR A 159 -7.70 11.98 -0.91
C TYR A 159 -7.98 13.48 -1.11
N GLY A 160 -9.23 13.89 -0.92
CA GLY A 160 -9.62 15.30 -0.95
C GLY A 160 -9.26 16.02 -2.26
N GLY A 161 -9.39 15.33 -3.40
CA GLY A 161 -9.06 15.87 -4.72
C GLY A 161 -7.56 16.04 -4.95
N ARG A 162 -6.72 15.27 -4.27
CA ARG A 162 -5.25 15.32 -4.36
C ARG A 162 -4.61 13.95 -4.26
N LEU A 163 -3.43 13.83 -4.88
CA LEU A 163 -2.46 12.77 -4.61
C LEU A 163 -1.61 13.16 -3.41
N TRP A 164 -1.26 12.18 -2.57
CA TRP A 164 -0.47 12.36 -1.36
C TRP A 164 0.71 11.40 -1.33
N VAL A 165 1.88 11.91 -0.89
CA VAL A 165 3.09 11.12 -0.62
C VAL A 165 3.56 11.46 0.79
N MET A 166 3.78 10.43 1.61
CA MET A 166 4.07 10.59 3.04
C MET A 166 5.21 9.67 3.46
N GLY A 167 6.20 10.23 4.14
CA GLY A 167 7.33 9.49 4.70
C GLY A 167 8.15 8.74 3.66
N GLY A 168 8.50 7.50 3.97
CA GLY A 168 9.39 6.68 3.16
C GLY A 168 10.85 6.84 3.58
N ARG A 169 11.75 6.35 2.73
CA ARG A 169 13.19 6.41 2.96
C ARG A 169 13.95 6.92 1.75
N ILE A 170 15.08 7.55 2.02
CA ILE A 170 16.10 7.90 1.04
C ILE A 170 17.21 6.88 1.16
N ASP A 171 17.43 6.10 0.11
CA ASP A 171 18.54 5.16 0.05
C ASP A 171 19.85 5.93 -0.17
N ARG A 172 20.83 5.73 0.68
CA ARG A 172 22.15 6.37 0.50
C ARG A 172 22.94 5.62 -0.56
N PRO A 173 23.66 6.33 -1.48
CA PRO A 173 24.38 5.72 -2.58
C PRO A 173 25.48 4.72 -2.17
N ASN A 174 25.94 4.80 -0.91
CA ASN A 174 27.05 4.00 -0.39
C ASN A 174 26.62 2.97 0.65
N ASN A 175 25.35 2.61 0.69
CA ASN A 175 24.88 1.58 1.60
C ASN A 175 25.23 0.21 1.01
N PRO A 176 26.30 -0.48 1.50
CA PRO A 176 26.58 -1.79 0.97
C PRO A 176 25.44 -2.75 1.31
N PRO A 177 25.08 -3.67 0.39
CA PRO A 177 23.97 -4.60 0.58
C PRO A 177 24.04 -5.40 1.90
N GLU A 178 25.24 -5.56 2.44
CA GLU A 178 25.49 -6.31 3.67
C GLU A 178 25.02 -5.57 4.96
N LYS A 179 24.85 -4.26 4.90
CA LYS A 179 24.38 -3.45 6.05
C LYS A 179 22.86 -3.33 6.11
N GLY A 180 22.16 -3.81 5.09
CA GLY A 180 20.72 -3.70 4.98
C GLY A 180 20.26 -2.23 4.97
N TYR A 181 19.03 -2.00 5.35
CA TYR A 181 18.39 -0.68 5.32
C TYR A 181 18.78 0.25 6.49
N LYS A 182 19.66 -0.19 7.38
CA LYS A 182 20.01 0.52 8.65
C LYS A 182 20.59 1.91 8.47
N ASP A 183 21.14 2.23 7.29
CA ASP A 183 21.72 3.54 7.00
C ASP A 183 20.79 4.42 6.12
N ALA A 184 19.59 3.97 5.79
CA ALA A 184 18.63 4.77 5.07
C ALA A 184 18.06 5.88 5.96
N THR A 185 17.83 7.06 5.39
CA THR A 185 17.17 8.14 6.09
C THR A 185 15.67 8.02 5.94
N THR A 186 14.97 7.70 7.01
CA THR A 186 13.51 7.70 7.05
C THR A 186 12.95 9.11 7.24
N LEU A 187 11.80 9.36 6.66
CA LEU A 187 11.17 10.66 6.57
C LEU A 187 9.81 10.69 7.28
N ASN A 188 9.38 11.89 7.65
CA ASN A 188 8.02 12.15 8.15
C ASN A 188 7.40 13.41 7.52
N ASP A 189 7.84 13.75 6.31
CA ASP A 189 7.26 14.82 5.53
C ASP A 189 5.97 14.42 4.83
N VAL A 190 5.19 15.41 4.44
CA VAL A 190 3.92 15.22 3.75
C VAL A 190 3.88 16.11 2.51
N TRP A 191 3.62 15.51 1.37
CA TRP A 191 3.51 16.17 0.08
C TRP A 191 2.17 15.91 -0.58
N CYS A 192 1.67 16.86 -1.35
CA CYS A 192 0.47 16.66 -2.14
C CYS A 192 0.53 17.36 -3.49
N SER A 193 -0.29 16.86 -4.41
CA SER A 193 -0.48 17.43 -5.75
C SER A 193 -1.94 17.32 -6.18
N ALA A 194 -2.47 18.34 -6.84
CA ALA A 194 -3.81 18.30 -7.43
C ALA A 194 -3.80 17.77 -8.86
N ASP A 195 -2.64 17.75 -9.53
CA ASP A 195 -2.49 17.44 -10.94
C ASP A 195 -1.42 16.37 -11.25
N GLY A 196 -0.69 15.92 -10.23
CA GLY A 196 0.41 14.96 -10.33
C GLY A 196 1.72 15.55 -10.86
N SER A 197 1.70 16.79 -11.39
CA SER A 197 2.87 17.45 -11.97
C SER A 197 3.47 18.49 -11.03
N THR A 198 2.63 19.24 -10.33
CA THR A 198 3.05 20.27 -9.37
C THR A 198 2.83 19.77 -7.95
N TRP A 199 3.92 19.65 -7.19
CA TRP A 199 3.89 19.13 -5.84
C TRP A 199 4.20 20.21 -4.79
N THR A 200 3.50 20.16 -3.69
CA THR A 200 3.67 21.07 -2.57
C THR A 200 3.99 20.29 -1.31
N ARG A 201 5.06 20.67 -0.61
CA ARG A 201 5.33 20.16 0.72
C ARG A 201 4.36 20.78 1.71
N VAL A 202 3.46 19.97 2.26
CA VAL A 202 2.43 20.38 3.23
C VAL A 202 3.01 20.48 4.63
N LEU A 203 3.85 19.51 5.00
CA LEU A 203 4.59 19.46 6.25
C LEU A 203 6.03 19.01 5.98
N GLU A 204 6.98 19.66 6.58
CA GLU A 204 8.37 19.22 6.63
C GLU A 204 8.55 18.09 7.65
N HIS A 205 7.86 18.22 8.80
CA HIS A 205 7.83 17.23 9.86
C HIS A 205 6.39 17.06 10.36
N ALA A 206 5.78 15.92 10.08
CA ALA A 206 4.52 15.54 10.68
C ALA A 206 4.71 15.14 12.16
N PRO A 207 3.63 15.09 12.97
CA PRO A 207 3.75 14.74 14.39
C PRO A 207 4.06 13.27 14.65
N TRP A 208 3.99 12.42 13.63
CA TRP A 208 4.35 11.00 13.70
C TRP A 208 5.86 10.79 13.45
N PRO A 209 6.49 9.74 14.04
CA PRO A 209 7.90 9.43 13.83
C PRO A 209 8.24 9.17 12.36
N PRO A 210 9.46 9.51 11.90
CA PRO A 210 9.92 9.11 10.57
C PRO A 210 9.76 7.61 10.37
N ARG A 211 9.26 7.22 9.20
CA ARG A 211 8.91 5.82 8.92
C ARG A 211 8.97 5.46 7.45
N GLU A 212 9.31 4.21 7.21
CA GLU A 212 9.20 3.53 5.93
C GLU A 212 8.15 2.40 6.03
N TRP A 213 7.67 1.89 4.89
CA TRP A 213 6.72 0.77 4.83
C TRP A 213 5.41 0.98 5.62
N ALA A 214 5.05 2.22 5.84
CA ALA A 214 3.72 2.56 6.28
C ALA A 214 2.76 2.51 5.10
N VAL A 215 1.48 2.25 5.36
CA VAL A 215 0.46 2.29 4.32
C VAL A 215 -0.55 3.39 4.59
N ALA A 216 -1.19 3.86 3.51
CA ALA A 216 -2.23 4.85 3.61
C ALA A 216 -3.57 4.30 3.11
N ALA A 217 -4.65 4.86 3.64
CA ALA A 217 -6.01 4.57 3.21
C ALA A 217 -6.88 5.83 3.29
N THR A 218 -7.93 5.87 2.48
CA THR A 218 -8.97 6.89 2.56
C THR A 218 -10.24 6.25 3.10
N TYR A 219 -10.62 6.59 4.34
CA TYR A 219 -11.76 5.98 5.00
C TYR A 219 -12.53 7.00 5.85
N ALA A 220 -13.86 6.93 5.81
CA ALA A 220 -14.77 7.79 6.58
C ALA A 220 -14.45 9.30 6.44
N GLY A 221 -14.15 9.75 5.22
CA GLY A 221 -13.82 11.14 4.92
C GLY A 221 -12.49 11.63 5.49
N ARG A 222 -11.56 10.73 5.75
CA ARG A 222 -10.23 11.02 6.31
C ARG A 222 -9.15 10.27 5.56
N LEU A 223 -7.95 10.86 5.56
CA LEU A 223 -6.72 10.19 5.18
C LEU A 223 -6.12 9.52 6.41
N TRP A 224 -5.73 8.26 6.29
CA TRP A 224 -5.17 7.41 7.33
C TRP A 224 -3.74 7.02 7.00
N LEU A 225 -2.86 6.99 8.01
CA LEU A 225 -1.52 6.44 7.95
C LEU A 225 -1.40 5.34 9.01
N ILE A 226 -0.96 4.16 8.60
CA ILE A 226 -1.04 2.94 9.42
C ILE A 226 0.34 2.30 9.51
N GLY A 227 0.81 2.07 10.73
CA GLY A 227 2.00 1.30 11.01
C GLY A 227 3.28 1.84 10.38
N GLY A 228 4.12 0.93 9.90
CA GLY A 228 5.43 1.21 9.31
C GLY A 228 6.58 0.82 10.21
N HIS A 229 7.80 1.15 9.79
CA HIS A 229 9.04 0.83 10.49
C HIS A 229 9.85 2.09 10.75
N ASP A 230 10.30 2.23 11.99
CA ASP A 230 11.28 3.23 12.40
C ASP A 230 12.68 2.62 12.27
N ASN A 231 13.38 3.05 11.24
CA ASN A 231 14.69 2.48 10.89
C ASN A 231 15.79 2.91 11.90
N VAL A 232 15.65 4.08 12.53
CA VAL A 232 16.61 4.58 13.52
C VAL A 232 16.60 3.72 14.77
N ASN A 233 15.41 3.37 15.26
CA ASN A 233 15.23 2.55 16.46
C ASN A 233 15.07 1.06 16.13
N SER A 234 15.09 0.67 14.86
CA SER A 234 14.87 -0.71 14.39
C SER A 234 13.61 -1.34 15.00
N THR A 235 12.49 -0.61 14.96
CA THR A 235 11.25 -1.05 15.59
C THR A 235 10.03 -0.83 14.70
N ASN A 236 9.11 -1.76 14.74
CA ASN A 236 7.81 -1.60 14.09
C ASN A 236 6.93 -0.61 14.86
N LEU A 237 6.21 0.21 14.11
CA LEU A 237 5.25 1.15 14.64
C LEU A 237 3.84 0.55 14.62
N GLY A 238 3.13 0.70 15.74
CA GLY A 238 1.76 0.21 15.88
C GLY A 238 0.73 1.33 15.98
N ASP A 239 1.16 2.56 15.74
CA ASP A 239 0.30 3.73 15.77
C ASP A 239 -0.47 3.89 14.45
N VAL A 240 -1.62 4.50 14.57
CA VAL A 240 -2.49 4.86 13.44
C VAL A 240 -2.79 6.34 13.55
N TRP A 241 -2.61 7.06 12.47
CA TRP A 241 -2.81 8.50 12.42
C TRP A 241 -3.86 8.85 11.37
N THR A 242 -4.59 9.94 11.60
CA THR A 242 -5.65 10.38 10.70
C THR A 242 -5.70 11.90 10.59
N THR A 243 -6.09 12.36 9.41
CA THR A 243 -6.24 13.79 9.11
C THR A 243 -7.41 14.01 8.15
N THR A 244 -7.96 15.23 8.16
CA THR A 244 -8.95 15.68 7.17
C THR A 244 -8.39 16.71 6.19
N ASP A 245 -7.18 17.21 6.43
CA ASP A 245 -6.57 18.30 5.65
C ASP A 245 -5.09 18.05 5.25
N GLY A 246 -4.52 16.92 5.69
CA GLY A 246 -3.11 16.58 5.50
C GLY A 246 -2.14 17.40 6.35
N ARG A 247 -2.63 18.37 7.13
CA ARG A 247 -1.84 19.29 7.96
C ARG A 247 -1.95 18.98 9.45
N GLN A 248 -3.17 18.79 9.93
CA GLN A 248 -3.44 18.46 11.32
C GLN A 248 -3.67 16.96 11.45
N TRP A 249 -2.66 16.26 11.93
CA TRP A 249 -2.71 14.84 12.18
C TRP A 249 -3.06 14.55 13.64
N ARG A 250 -3.94 13.58 13.84
CA ARG A 250 -4.34 13.09 15.16
C ARG A 250 -4.09 11.60 15.23
N ARG A 251 -3.49 11.17 16.31
CA ARG A 251 -3.37 9.75 16.59
C ARG A 251 -4.75 9.17 16.85
N PHE A 252 -5.03 8.03 16.23
CA PHE A 252 -6.23 7.27 16.48
C PHE A 252 -5.94 6.26 17.57
N ASP A 253 -6.52 6.46 18.75
CA ASP A 253 -6.38 5.57 19.89
C ASP A 253 -7.52 4.58 19.93
N SER A 254 -7.16 3.30 20.02
CA SER A 254 -8.10 2.18 20.16
C SER A 254 -7.67 1.32 21.35
N PRO A 255 -8.60 0.92 22.23
CA PRO A 255 -8.29 0.06 23.37
C PRO A 255 -7.82 -1.34 22.92
N VAL A 256 -8.26 -1.79 21.76
CA VAL A 256 -7.82 -3.02 21.10
C VAL A 256 -7.19 -2.64 19.78
N ARG A 257 -6.04 -3.23 19.47
CA ARG A 257 -5.31 -2.96 18.23
C ARG A 257 -4.45 -4.16 17.84
N PHE A 258 -4.08 -4.23 16.59
CA PHE A 258 -3.09 -5.18 16.07
C PHE A 258 -1.68 -4.89 16.62
N ALA A 259 -0.81 -5.88 16.61
CA ALA A 259 0.58 -5.72 16.99
C ALA A 259 1.32 -4.75 16.06
N PRO A 260 2.31 -3.99 16.55
CA PRO A 260 3.14 -3.12 15.69
C PRO A 260 3.70 -3.87 14.49
N ARG A 261 3.53 -3.28 13.31
CA ARG A 261 3.90 -3.94 12.04
C ARG A 261 4.08 -2.95 10.89
N HIS A 262 4.74 -3.40 9.84
CA HIS A 262 4.89 -2.70 8.58
C HIS A 262 4.34 -3.53 7.42
N GLU A 263 4.18 -2.90 6.25
CA GLU A 263 3.75 -3.53 4.99
C GLU A 263 2.49 -4.38 5.15
N VAL A 264 1.49 -3.82 5.81
CA VAL A 264 0.15 -4.39 5.87
C VAL A 264 -0.58 -4.18 4.54
N THR A 265 -1.56 -5.01 4.24
CA THR A 265 -2.48 -4.77 3.12
C THR A 265 -3.74 -4.09 3.65
N PRO A 266 -3.98 -2.79 3.35
CA PRO A 266 -5.17 -2.08 3.78
C PRO A 266 -6.32 -2.28 2.82
N TYR A 267 -7.56 -2.31 3.33
CA TYR A 267 -8.76 -2.25 2.51
C TYR A 267 -9.77 -1.29 3.13
N VAL A 268 -10.57 -0.66 2.27
CA VAL A 268 -11.82 -0.03 2.65
C VAL A 268 -12.94 -0.86 2.04
N PHE A 269 -13.64 -1.60 2.88
CA PHE A 269 -14.61 -2.59 2.43
C PHE A 269 -15.75 -2.72 3.43
N ASP A 270 -16.98 -2.79 2.92
CA ASP A 270 -18.20 -2.94 3.70
C ASP A 270 -18.25 -1.94 4.87
N GLY A 271 -18.10 -0.64 4.56
CA GLY A 271 -18.14 0.46 5.52
C GLY A 271 -17.06 0.42 6.61
N SER A 272 -15.99 -0.34 6.41
CA SER A 272 -14.94 -0.56 7.40
C SER A 272 -13.54 -0.39 6.80
N LEU A 273 -12.59 -0.01 7.66
CA LEU A 273 -11.16 -0.05 7.34
C LEU A 273 -10.59 -1.39 7.82
N TRP A 274 -9.86 -2.07 6.96
CA TRP A 274 -9.27 -3.38 7.23
C TRP A 274 -7.74 -3.31 7.16
N VAL A 275 -7.11 -4.14 7.98
CA VAL A 275 -5.67 -4.40 8.00
C VAL A 275 -5.46 -5.90 7.94
N VAL A 276 -4.77 -6.36 6.91
CA VAL A 276 -4.53 -7.78 6.64
C VAL A 276 -3.03 -8.03 6.56
N ALA A 277 -2.59 -9.11 7.22
CA ALA A 277 -1.20 -9.57 7.17
C ALA A 277 -0.18 -8.51 7.65
N GLY A 278 1.04 -8.52 7.09
CA GLY A 278 2.12 -7.61 7.43
C GLY A 278 3.22 -8.27 8.27
N ASN A 279 4.24 -7.49 8.60
CA ASN A 279 5.43 -7.99 9.28
C ASN A 279 5.52 -7.46 10.71
N THR A 280 5.37 -8.33 11.68
CA THR A 280 5.57 -8.05 13.12
C THR A 280 6.92 -8.54 13.62
N TRP A 281 7.74 -9.08 12.69
CA TRP A 281 8.92 -9.86 13.02
C TRP A 281 8.59 -11.00 14.03
N PRO A 282 7.92 -12.10 13.56
CA PRO A 282 7.75 -12.56 12.14
C PRO A 282 6.55 -11.97 11.41
N VAL A 283 6.40 -12.32 10.13
CA VAL A 283 5.21 -12.06 9.32
C VAL A 283 3.99 -12.78 9.86
N VAL A 284 2.81 -12.21 9.66
CA VAL A 284 1.53 -12.72 10.17
C VAL A 284 0.49 -12.87 9.05
N ASN A 285 -0.62 -13.52 9.37
CA ASN A 285 -1.76 -13.73 8.46
C ASN A 285 -3.10 -13.43 9.13
N ASP A 286 -3.09 -12.57 10.13
CA ASP A 286 -4.30 -12.13 10.81
C ASP A 286 -5.05 -11.05 10.01
N VAL A 287 -6.33 -10.91 10.30
CA VAL A 287 -7.24 -9.98 9.65
C VAL A 287 -7.92 -9.12 10.69
N TRP A 288 -7.78 -7.82 10.59
CA TRP A 288 -8.34 -6.84 11.51
C TRP A 288 -9.30 -5.89 10.82
N ARG A 289 -10.31 -5.44 11.52
CA ARG A 289 -11.34 -4.52 11.04
C ARG A 289 -11.59 -3.39 12.03
N LEU A 290 -11.73 -2.18 11.51
CA LEU A 290 -12.19 -1.01 12.23
C LEU A 290 -13.48 -0.48 11.57
N THR A 291 -14.55 -0.39 12.33
CA THR A 291 -15.79 0.28 11.91
C THR A 291 -16.02 1.51 12.77
N LEU A 292 -16.15 2.66 12.13
CA LEU A 292 -16.52 3.90 12.82
C LEU A 292 -18.05 4.07 12.82
N PRO A 293 -18.65 4.60 13.90
CA PRO A 293 -20.10 4.77 13.98
C PRO A 293 -20.70 5.57 12.83
N ASP A 294 -19.98 6.60 12.36
CA ASP A 294 -20.45 7.50 11.30
C ASP A 294 -20.19 6.96 9.88
N ALA A 295 -19.41 5.90 9.73
CA ALA A 295 -19.10 5.31 8.44
C ALA A 295 -20.22 4.38 7.93
N ALA A 296 -20.98 3.79 8.81
CA ALA A 296 -22.06 2.89 8.47
C ALA A 296 -23.27 3.58 7.79
N THR A 297 -23.28 4.92 7.74
CA THR A 297 -24.40 5.71 7.19
C THR A 297 -24.08 6.40 5.86
N ARG A 298 -22.83 6.30 5.36
CA ARG A 298 -22.46 6.85 4.06
C ARG A 298 -22.34 5.74 3.05
N PRO A 299 -23.12 5.77 1.94
CA PRO A 299 -22.86 4.86 0.83
C PRO A 299 -21.47 5.13 0.29
N ASP A 300 -20.76 4.07 -0.03
CA ASP A 300 -19.43 4.09 -0.64
C ASP A 300 -19.48 5.03 -1.86
N GLY A 301 -18.88 6.20 -1.72
CA GLY A 301 -18.79 7.16 -2.79
C GLY A 301 -17.96 6.59 -3.93
N GLY A 302 -18.60 6.44 -5.08
CA GLY A 302 -18.00 5.97 -6.32
C GLY A 302 -16.88 6.88 -6.87
#